data_ea373f5436bc1594f99f6ab8c372d4c0
#
_entry.id   ea373f5436bc1594f99f6ab8c372d4c0
#
_cell.length_a   1.000
_cell.length_b   1.000
_cell.length_c   1.000
_cell.angle_alpha   90.00
_cell.angle_beta   90.00
_cell.angle_gamma   90.00
#
_symmetry.space_group_name_H-M   'P 1'
#
loop_
_entity.id
_entity.type
_entity.pdbx_description
1 polymer ?
#
loop_
_entity_poly.entity_id
_entity_poly.type
_entity_poly.pdbx_seq_one_letter_code
_entity_poly.pdbx_strand_id
1 'polypeptide(L)'
;MTHKNIIAIVLLAAFSFSIIAPVSAQSIAALGEVRTNGKVFIETTGKQWLSAPSTYPLLQNTGIKTEEGSASLYFKDGSRIDLSKNSLAVVDGSGSHYTVQMAKGILAFNMAPGASLSVQTASASVSVNKKNALVQKVSVEKSGRVLGVISSSEKGTEVRCISGRVAIEVTPTETKLLSSGESIFIDANSKYKVYNTQALVTDKSDSSSSGNYTGAYIAGGIGLASYIALCRGYASPSHFCPKFTRNW
;
A
#
# COMPACT_ATOMS: atom_id res chain seq x y z
N MET A 1 31.85 47.82 45.11
CA MET A 1 31.75 46.57 44.35
C MET A 1 32.99 46.41 43.52
N THR A 2 33.76 45.37 43.72
CA THR A 2 35.04 45.18 43.02
C THR A 2 34.73 44.60 41.62
N HIS A 3 35.52 45.02 40.60
CA HIS A 3 35.37 44.57 39.21
C HIS A 3 35.25 43.04 39.06
N LYS A 4 35.85 42.27 39.97
CA LYS A 4 35.76 40.79 40.04
C LYS A 4 34.33 40.30 40.25
N ASN A 5 33.53 40.98 41.07
CA ASN A 5 32.14 40.56 41.33
C ASN A 5 31.22 40.85 40.15
N ILE A 6 31.49 41.89 39.40
CA ILE A 6 30.70 42.22 38.17
C ILE A 6 30.96 41.19 37.09
N ILE A 7 32.21 40.74 36.89
CA ILE A 7 32.55 39.71 35.91
C ILE A 7 31.90 38.37 36.27
N ALA A 8 31.88 38.01 37.55
CA ALA A 8 31.24 36.77 38.01
C ALA A 8 29.72 36.79 37.76
N ILE A 9 29.04 37.90 37.98
CA ILE A 9 27.59 38.03 37.73
C ILE A 9 27.27 37.95 36.23
N VAL A 10 28.10 38.60 35.38
CA VAL A 10 27.91 38.56 33.92
C VAL A 10 28.11 37.13 33.39
N LEU A 11 29.12 36.42 33.84
CA LEU A 11 29.36 35.03 33.47
C LEU A 11 28.22 34.10 33.93
N LEU A 12 27.69 34.30 35.13
CA LEU A 12 26.56 33.51 35.66
C LEU A 12 25.28 33.77 34.85
N ALA A 13 25.02 35.02 34.46
CA ALA A 13 23.88 35.39 33.65
C ALA A 13 24.02 34.83 32.21
N ALA A 14 25.20 34.83 31.61
CA ALA A 14 25.47 34.25 30.29
C ALA A 14 25.27 32.74 30.29
N PHE A 15 25.68 32.06 31.36
CA PHE A 15 25.49 30.61 31.51
C PHE A 15 24.02 30.21 31.70
N SER A 16 23.23 31.04 32.38
CA SER A 16 21.80 30.79 32.57
C SER A 16 20.98 30.93 31.27
N PHE A 17 21.41 31.77 30.31
CA PHE A 17 20.76 31.94 29.04
C PHE A 17 21.04 30.78 28.05
N SER A 18 22.13 30.03 28.23
CA SER A 18 22.52 28.92 27.35
C SER A 18 21.68 27.63 27.54
N ILE A 19 20.92 27.55 28.63
CA ILE A 19 20.17 26.32 28.99
C ILE A 19 18.75 26.29 28.37
N ILE A 20 18.27 27.40 27.82
CA ILE A 20 16.93 27.50 27.22
C ILE A 20 17.06 27.40 25.70
N ALA A 21 17.71 26.37 25.18
CA ALA A 21 17.53 25.99 23.79
C ALA A 21 16.13 25.37 23.68
N PRO A 22 15.20 25.93 22.88
CA PRO A 22 13.92 25.26 22.65
C PRO A 22 14.23 23.93 22.00
N VAL A 23 14.02 22.83 22.71
CA VAL A 23 13.97 21.50 22.10
C VAL A 23 12.76 21.55 21.19
N SER A 24 12.99 21.80 19.90
CA SER A 24 11.97 21.65 18.88
C SER A 24 11.63 20.15 18.81
N ALA A 25 10.67 19.73 19.61
CA ALA A 25 10.07 18.41 19.48
C ALA A 25 9.41 18.39 18.09
N GLN A 26 10.08 17.81 17.11
CA GLN A 26 9.47 17.51 15.82
C GLN A 26 8.32 16.54 16.10
N SER A 27 7.11 17.05 16.06
CA SER A 27 5.92 16.21 16.13
C SER A 27 5.90 15.34 14.88
N ILE A 28 6.26 14.06 15.04
CA ILE A 28 6.10 13.07 13.98
C ILE A 28 4.60 12.91 13.77
N ALA A 29 4.08 13.54 12.72
CA ALA A 29 2.67 13.46 12.39
C ALA A 29 2.35 12.02 11.94
N ALA A 30 1.43 11.36 12.64
CA ALA A 30 0.93 10.06 12.21
C ALA A 30 0.22 10.19 10.86
N LEU A 31 0.53 9.31 9.92
CA LEU A 31 -0.14 9.20 8.61
C LEU A 31 -1.58 8.67 8.78
N GLY A 32 -1.80 7.85 9.80
CA GLY A 32 -3.05 7.18 10.05
C GLY A 32 -2.94 6.17 11.18
N GLU A 33 -3.62 5.04 11.04
CA GLU A 33 -3.71 3.96 12.00
C GLU A 33 -3.50 2.61 11.32
N VAL A 34 -2.77 1.71 11.96
CA VAL A 34 -2.65 0.30 11.58
C VAL A 34 -3.53 -0.52 12.51
N ARG A 35 -4.41 -1.33 11.94
CA ARG A 35 -5.16 -2.37 12.66
C ARG A 35 -4.63 -3.73 12.25
N THR A 36 -4.27 -4.53 13.24
CA THR A 36 -3.69 -5.84 13.03
C THR A 36 -4.63 -6.94 13.45
N ASN A 37 -4.58 -8.06 12.74
CA ASN A 37 -5.29 -9.28 13.09
C ASN A 37 -4.32 -10.45 12.95
N GLY A 38 -4.16 -11.25 14.01
CA GLY A 38 -3.20 -12.36 14.07
C GLY A 38 -1.76 -11.88 14.27
N LYS A 39 -0.80 -12.64 13.75
CA LYS A 39 0.63 -12.43 14.02
C LYS A 39 1.22 -11.41 13.07
N VAL A 40 1.39 -10.18 13.57
CA VAL A 40 1.93 -9.03 12.86
C VAL A 40 3.04 -8.37 13.67
N PHE A 41 4.07 -7.90 12.99
CA PHE A 41 5.21 -7.20 13.58
C PHE A 41 5.37 -5.82 12.94
N ILE A 42 5.79 -4.86 13.75
CA ILE A 42 6.15 -3.50 13.35
C ILE A 42 7.64 -3.31 13.58
N GLU A 43 8.33 -2.73 12.62
CA GLU A 43 9.71 -2.34 12.75
C GLU A 43 9.82 -1.04 13.55
N THR A 44 10.63 -1.05 14.60
CA THR A 44 10.91 0.14 15.40
C THR A 44 12.12 0.90 14.89
N THR A 45 12.33 2.11 15.41
CA THR A 45 13.47 2.99 15.08
C THR A 45 14.84 2.30 15.23
N GLY A 46 14.94 1.27 16.11
CA GLY A 46 16.13 0.45 16.28
C GLY A 46 16.26 -0.72 15.31
N LYS A 47 15.46 -0.79 14.25
CA LYS A 47 15.39 -1.92 13.31
C LYS A 47 15.05 -3.26 13.97
N GLN A 48 14.35 -3.21 15.09
CA GLN A 48 13.85 -4.41 15.78
C GLN A 48 12.39 -4.63 15.44
N TRP A 49 12.04 -5.88 15.16
CA TRP A 49 10.67 -6.30 14.92
C TRP A 49 9.97 -6.62 16.23
N LEU A 50 8.98 -5.83 16.60
CA LEU A 50 8.15 -6.05 17.77
C LEU A 50 6.75 -6.52 17.36
N SER A 51 6.16 -7.39 18.18
CA SER A 51 4.77 -7.80 17.97
C SER A 51 3.86 -6.57 18.04
N ALA A 52 3.07 -6.37 16.99
CA ALA A 52 2.18 -5.22 16.91
C ALA A 52 0.95 -5.43 17.81
N PRO A 53 0.51 -4.40 18.56
CA PRO A 53 -0.79 -4.42 19.19
C PRO A 53 -1.91 -4.41 18.15
N SER A 54 -3.15 -4.68 18.56
CA SER A 54 -4.33 -4.69 17.66
C SER A 54 -4.54 -3.37 16.91
N THR A 55 -4.07 -2.26 17.49
CA THR A 55 -4.13 -0.92 16.91
C THR A 55 -2.81 -0.20 17.20
N TYR A 56 -2.23 0.42 16.18
CA TYR A 56 -0.95 1.11 16.25
C TYR A 56 -0.97 2.38 15.37
N PRO A 57 -0.39 3.51 15.79
CA PRO A 57 -0.30 4.69 14.95
C PRO A 57 0.61 4.41 13.75
N LEU A 58 0.13 4.68 12.54
CA LEU A 58 0.94 4.58 11.33
C LEU A 58 1.81 5.82 11.21
N LEU A 59 3.11 5.65 11.42
CA LEU A 59 4.11 6.70 11.29
C LEU A 59 4.80 6.62 9.91
N GLN A 60 5.57 7.65 9.57
CA GLN A 60 6.45 7.61 8.41
C GLN A 60 7.50 6.50 8.55
N ASN A 61 7.89 5.89 7.43
CA ASN A 61 8.87 4.79 7.37
C ASN A 61 8.54 3.60 8.28
N THR A 62 7.24 3.29 8.45
CA THR A 62 6.83 2.14 9.25
C THR A 62 7.00 0.84 8.47
N GLY A 63 7.91 -0.03 8.94
CA GLY A 63 8.02 -1.40 8.47
C GLY A 63 6.94 -2.29 9.06
N ILE A 64 6.28 -3.09 8.24
CA ILE A 64 5.21 -4.01 8.64
C ILE A 64 5.52 -5.39 8.06
N LYS A 65 5.54 -6.38 8.94
CA LYS A 65 5.69 -7.80 8.59
C LYS A 65 4.49 -8.57 9.10
N THR A 66 3.76 -9.20 8.22
CA THR A 66 2.69 -10.14 8.57
C THR A 66 3.19 -11.58 8.43
N GLU A 67 2.89 -12.42 9.39
CA GLU A 67 3.11 -13.87 9.30
C GLU A 67 1.76 -14.57 9.06
N GLU A 68 1.18 -15.19 10.07
CA GLU A 68 -0.16 -15.79 10.01
C GLU A 68 -1.26 -14.76 10.35
N GLY A 69 -1.06 -13.51 9.97
CA GLY A 69 -1.94 -12.40 10.27
C GLY A 69 -2.11 -11.47 9.08
N SER A 70 -2.82 -10.38 9.28
CA SER A 70 -3.05 -9.32 8.30
C SER A 70 -2.98 -7.95 8.98
N ALA A 71 -2.66 -6.91 8.21
CA ALA A 71 -2.65 -5.54 8.67
C ALA A 71 -3.48 -4.66 7.74
N SER A 72 -4.34 -3.82 8.32
CA SER A 72 -5.12 -2.80 7.60
C SER A 72 -4.64 -1.42 8.00
N LEU A 73 -4.19 -0.65 7.04
CA LEU A 73 -3.70 0.71 7.21
C LEU A 73 -4.80 1.69 6.80
N TYR A 74 -5.25 2.51 7.73
CA TYR A 74 -6.27 3.53 7.52
C TYR A 74 -5.61 4.90 7.54
N PHE A 75 -5.66 5.60 6.43
CA PHE A 75 -5.08 6.94 6.29
C PHE A 75 -6.11 8.03 6.59
N LYS A 76 -5.63 9.22 6.96
CA LYS A 76 -6.48 10.36 7.36
C LYS A 76 -7.39 10.86 6.25
N ASP A 77 -7.02 10.66 4.99
CA ASP A 77 -7.82 11.05 3.80
C ASP A 77 -8.89 10.02 3.42
N GLY A 78 -9.04 8.95 4.20
CA GLY A 78 -9.97 7.87 3.94
C GLY A 78 -9.45 6.83 2.94
N SER A 79 -8.19 6.90 2.53
CA SER A 79 -7.50 5.82 1.82
C SER A 79 -7.26 4.64 2.74
N ARG A 80 -7.16 3.44 2.15
CA ARG A 80 -6.88 2.22 2.89
C ARG A 80 -5.94 1.32 2.11
N ILE A 81 -5.02 0.68 2.83
CA ILE A 81 -4.15 -0.38 2.32
C ILE A 81 -4.29 -1.59 3.24
N ASP A 82 -4.48 -2.78 2.66
CA ASP A 82 -4.55 -4.03 3.38
C ASP A 82 -3.38 -4.93 2.97
N LEU A 83 -2.64 -5.41 3.94
CA LEU A 83 -1.57 -6.40 3.78
C LEU A 83 -2.08 -7.76 4.22
N SER A 84 -2.01 -8.77 3.35
CA SER A 84 -2.39 -10.13 3.69
C SER A 84 -1.28 -10.84 4.48
N LYS A 85 -1.51 -12.10 4.84
CA LYS A 85 -0.49 -12.95 5.47
C LYS A 85 0.78 -13.08 4.62
N ASN A 86 1.92 -13.30 5.29
CA ASN A 86 3.24 -13.48 4.67
C ASN A 86 3.69 -12.28 3.82
N SER A 87 3.27 -11.06 4.20
CA SER A 87 3.68 -9.82 3.54
C SER A 87 4.77 -9.10 4.31
N LEU A 88 5.64 -8.41 3.58
CA LEU A 88 6.68 -7.54 4.12
C LEU A 88 6.70 -6.25 3.31
N ALA A 89 6.41 -5.13 3.97
CA ALA A 89 6.35 -3.83 3.35
C ALA A 89 6.82 -2.73 4.29
N VAL A 90 7.39 -1.67 3.72
CA VAL A 90 7.66 -0.40 4.40
C VAL A 90 6.74 0.65 3.83
N VAL A 91 6.04 1.36 4.70
CA VAL A 91 5.05 2.37 4.33
C VAL A 91 5.55 3.74 4.76
N ASP A 92 5.56 4.66 3.82
CA ASP A 92 5.93 6.05 4.03
C ASP A 92 4.89 6.98 3.37
N GLY A 93 4.93 8.27 3.68
CA GLY A 93 4.05 9.23 3.05
C GLY A 93 4.03 10.60 3.67
N SER A 94 3.36 11.51 2.99
CA SER A 94 3.13 12.88 3.44
C SER A 94 1.84 13.41 2.82
N GLY A 95 0.97 13.98 3.65
CA GLY A 95 -0.34 14.46 3.19
C GLY A 95 -1.19 13.33 2.59
N SER A 96 -1.52 13.43 1.31
CA SER A 96 -2.26 12.43 0.54
C SER A 96 -1.37 11.65 -0.44
N HIS A 97 -0.04 11.66 -0.23
CA HIS A 97 0.92 10.95 -1.07
C HIS A 97 1.56 9.83 -0.27
N TYR A 98 1.36 8.59 -0.71
CA TYR A 98 1.83 7.40 -0.01
C TYR A 98 2.80 6.62 -0.88
N THR A 99 3.82 6.08 -0.26
CA THR A 99 4.80 5.20 -0.89
C THR A 99 4.88 3.90 -0.11
N VAL A 100 4.86 2.78 -0.81
CA VAL A 100 5.03 1.46 -0.22
C VAL A 100 6.17 0.74 -0.93
N GLN A 101 7.17 0.31 -0.19
CA GLN A 101 8.19 -0.60 -0.67
C GLN A 101 7.78 -2.01 -0.23
N MET A 102 7.43 -2.84 -1.19
CA MET A 102 6.91 -4.18 -0.94
C MET A 102 7.93 -5.24 -1.35
N ALA A 103 8.49 -5.95 -0.39
CA ALA A 103 9.43 -7.02 -0.66
C ALA A 103 8.71 -8.29 -1.13
N LYS A 104 7.60 -8.65 -0.48
CA LYS A 104 6.79 -9.83 -0.82
C LYS A 104 5.40 -9.76 -0.22
N GLY A 105 4.49 -10.58 -0.72
CA GLY A 105 3.13 -10.77 -0.19
C GLY A 105 2.06 -10.19 -1.10
N ILE A 106 0.91 -9.86 -0.53
CA ILE A 106 -0.25 -9.29 -1.24
C ILE A 106 -0.67 -8.01 -0.55
N LEU A 107 -0.85 -6.96 -1.34
CA LEU A 107 -1.31 -5.66 -0.95
C LEU A 107 -2.59 -5.34 -1.73
N ALA A 108 -3.69 -5.10 -1.04
CA ALA A 108 -4.88 -4.50 -1.64
C ALA A 108 -4.94 -3.02 -1.26
N PHE A 109 -5.38 -2.17 -2.18
CA PHE A 109 -5.49 -0.75 -1.93
C PHE A 109 -6.84 -0.18 -2.37
N ASN A 110 -7.30 0.82 -1.63
CA ASN A 110 -8.47 1.62 -1.92
C ASN A 110 -8.11 3.09 -1.70
N MET A 111 -7.75 3.78 -2.76
CA MET A 111 -7.29 5.16 -2.70
C MET A 111 -8.46 6.12 -2.82
N ALA A 112 -8.51 7.09 -1.92
CA ALA A 112 -9.47 8.19 -1.97
C ALA A 112 -9.23 9.07 -3.20
N PRO A 113 -10.25 9.79 -3.69
CA PRO A 113 -10.08 10.77 -4.76
C PRO A 113 -9.03 11.81 -4.38
N GLY A 114 -8.07 12.03 -5.27
CA GLY A 114 -6.96 12.98 -5.05
C GLY A 114 -5.77 12.43 -4.24
N ALA A 115 -5.92 11.29 -3.58
CA ALA A 115 -4.79 10.59 -2.98
C ALA A 115 -3.95 9.88 -4.04
N SER A 116 -2.64 9.83 -3.84
CA SER A 116 -1.72 9.09 -4.72
C SER A 116 -0.98 8.00 -3.95
N LEU A 117 -0.73 6.89 -4.63
CA LEU A 117 0.02 5.76 -4.12
C LEU A 117 1.10 5.37 -5.12
N SER A 118 2.31 5.14 -4.62
CA SER A 118 3.41 4.54 -5.36
C SER A 118 3.83 3.26 -4.64
N VAL A 119 3.73 2.12 -5.31
CA VAL A 119 4.19 0.84 -4.76
C VAL A 119 5.39 0.36 -5.56
N GLN A 120 6.51 0.16 -4.89
CA GLN A 120 7.72 -0.40 -5.46
C GLN A 120 7.85 -1.84 -5.05
N THR A 121 8.04 -2.72 -6.02
CA THR A 121 8.35 -4.14 -5.85
C THR A 121 9.69 -4.46 -6.49
N ALA A 122 10.15 -5.70 -6.41
CA ALA A 122 11.40 -6.10 -7.04
C ALA A 122 11.37 -6.01 -8.58
N SER A 123 10.18 -6.15 -9.21
CA SER A 123 10.05 -6.24 -10.68
C SER A 123 9.20 -5.13 -11.30
N ALA A 124 8.58 -4.24 -10.51
CA ALA A 124 7.71 -3.21 -11.04
C ALA A 124 7.58 -1.99 -10.10
N SER A 125 7.29 -0.83 -10.68
CA SER A 125 6.80 0.35 -9.97
C SER A 125 5.37 0.63 -10.38
N VAL A 126 4.45 0.60 -9.41
CA VAL A 126 3.01 0.79 -9.61
C VAL A 126 2.61 2.16 -9.09
N SER A 127 1.94 2.96 -9.90
CA SER A 127 1.53 4.32 -9.54
C SER A 127 0.02 4.50 -9.72
N VAL A 128 -0.62 5.04 -8.68
CA VAL A 128 -2.05 5.40 -8.66
C VAL A 128 -2.17 6.90 -8.49
N ASN A 129 -2.94 7.56 -9.34
CA ASN A 129 -3.20 9.01 -9.30
C ASN A 129 -1.93 9.89 -9.27
N LYS A 130 -0.76 9.37 -9.66
CA LYS A 130 0.45 10.19 -9.78
C LYS A 130 0.28 11.12 -10.97
N LYS A 131 0.43 12.43 -10.74
CA LYS A 131 0.44 13.44 -11.82
C LYS A 131 1.74 13.32 -12.62
N ASN A 132 1.82 12.35 -13.51
CA ASN A 132 2.94 12.22 -14.45
C ASN A 132 2.58 12.97 -15.74
N ALA A 133 3.53 13.73 -16.28
CA ALA A 133 3.35 14.50 -17.52
C ALA A 133 2.90 13.65 -18.72
N LEU A 134 3.20 12.36 -18.74
CA LEU A 134 2.77 11.41 -19.77
C LEU A 134 1.30 10.99 -19.65
N VAL A 135 0.73 11.00 -18.43
CA VAL A 135 -0.67 10.61 -18.17
C VAL A 135 -1.63 11.80 -18.30
N GLN A 136 -1.13 13.03 -18.30
CA GLN A 136 -1.95 14.26 -18.39
C GLN A 136 -2.72 14.40 -19.72
N LYS A 137 -2.40 13.67 -20.78
CA LYS A 137 -3.14 13.69 -22.05
C LYS A 137 -4.43 12.87 -22.05
N VAL A 138 -4.65 12.05 -21.03
CA VAL A 138 -5.92 11.33 -20.87
C VAL A 138 -6.74 12.14 -19.87
N SER A 139 -7.84 12.73 -20.34
CA SER A 139 -8.78 13.53 -19.55
C SER A 139 -9.00 12.89 -18.18
N VAL A 140 -8.71 13.67 -17.13
CA VAL A 140 -9.01 13.32 -15.75
C VAL A 140 -10.55 13.37 -15.64
N GLU A 141 -11.22 12.29 -16.03
CA GLU A 141 -12.57 12.04 -15.55
C GLU A 141 -12.52 12.15 -14.03
N LYS A 142 -13.50 12.82 -13.44
CA LYS A 142 -13.64 13.00 -11.99
C LYS A 142 -13.26 11.69 -11.32
N SER A 143 -12.02 11.61 -10.82
CA SER A 143 -11.45 10.35 -10.39
C SER A 143 -12.22 9.87 -9.15
N GLY A 144 -13.01 8.85 -9.33
CA GLY A 144 -13.57 8.06 -8.25
C GLY A 144 -12.44 7.41 -7.42
N ARG A 145 -12.82 6.57 -6.51
CA ARG A 145 -11.86 5.74 -5.77
C ARG A 145 -11.17 4.77 -6.71
N VAL A 146 -9.87 4.58 -6.52
CA VAL A 146 -9.09 3.60 -7.28
C VAL A 146 -8.83 2.39 -6.39
N LEU A 147 -9.23 1.23 -6.88
CA LEU A 147 -9.09 -0.05 -6.19
C LEU A 147 -8.21 -0.99 -6.99
N GLY A 148 -7.35 -1.71 -6.31
CA GLY A 148 -6.53 -2.72 -6.95
C GLY A 148 -5.84 -3.64 -5.96
N VAL A 149 -5.17 -4.65 -6.51
CA VAL A 149 -4.40 -5.63 -5.76
C VAL A 149 -3.03 -5.79 -6.43
N ILE A 150 -2.00 -5.84 -5.61
CA ILE A 150 -0.62 -6.10 -6.01
C ILE A 150 -0.15 -7.34 -5.26
N SER A 151 0.34 -8.33 -5.99
CA SER A 151 0.97 -9.53 -5.45
C SER A 151 2.42 -9.56 -5.87
N SER A 152 3.35 -9.58 -4.91
CA SER A 152 4.79 -9.64 -5.15
C SER A 152 5.36 -10.94 -4.59
N SER A 153 6.13 -11.64 -5.42
CA SER A 153 6.80 -12.88 -5.10
C SER A 153 8.17 -12.97 -5.80
N GLU A 154 8.95 -13.99 -5.52
CA GLU A 154 10.22 -14.26 -6.22
C GLU A 154 10.03 -14.48 -7.74
N LYS A 155 8.85 -14.91 -8.16
CA LYS A 155 8.53 -15.14 -9.59
C LYS A 155 8.23 -13.85 -10.35
N GLY A 156 7.87 -12.78 -9.65
CA GLY A 156 7.48 -11.50 -10.23
C GLY A 156 6.36 -10.80 -9.48
N THR A 157 5.80 -9.79 -10.12
CA THR A 157 4.73 -8.97 -9.59
C THR A 157 3.49 -9.08 -10.46
N GLU A 158 2.36 -9.40 -9.85
CA GLU A 158 1.04 -9.30 -10.48
C GLU A 158 0.32 -8.05 -9.96
N VAL A 159 -0.23 -7.27 -10.88
CA VAL A 159 -1.03 -6.10 -10.56
C VAL A 159 -2.39 -6.24 -11.22
N ARG A 160 -3.45 -6.07 -10.44
CA ARG A 160 -4.83 -6.08 -10.92
C ARG A 160 -5.52 -4.77 -10.58
N CYS A 161 -6.08 -4.12 -11.60
CA CYS A 161 -6.95 -2.96 -11.43
C CYS A 161 -8.41 -3.43 -11.30
N ILE A 162 -9.03 -3.19 -10.13
CA ILE A 162 -10.43 -3.55 -9.89
C ILE A 162 -11.36 -2.41 -10.30
N SER A 163 -10.98 -1.16 -9.98
CA SER A 163 -11.73 0.04 -10.32
C SER A 163 -10.79 1.22 -10.53
N GLY A 164 -11.08 2.06 -11.50
CA GLY A 164 -10.27 3.21 -11.86
C GLY A 164 -9.17 2.88 -12.85
N ARG A 165 -8.01 3.52 -12.71
CA ARG A 165 -6.84 3.34 -13.57
C ARG A 165 -5.56 3.27 -12.75
N VAL A 166 -4.66 2.39 -13.14
CA VAL A 166 -3.37 2.17 -12.47
C VAL A 166 -2.26 2.23 -13.52
N ALA A 167 -1.26 3.08 -13.32
CA ALA A 167 -0.09 3.14 -14.17
C ALA A 167 1.02 2.25 -13.60
N ILE A 168 1.68 1.50 -14.46
CA ILE A 168 2.74 0.55 -14.09
C ILE A 168 3.96 0.84 -14.93
N GLU A 169 5.06 1.20 -14.29
CA GLU A 169 6.38 1.27 -14.88
C GLU A 169 6.98 -0.15 -14.89
N VAL A 170 7.07 -0.75 -16.07
CA VAL A 170 7.69 -2.07 -16.27
C VAL A 170 9.20 -1.91 -16.45
N THR A 171 9.59 -0.87 -17.19
CA THR A 171 10.98 -0.43 -17.36
C THR A 171 11.03 1.10 -17.24
N PRO A 172 12.23 1.71 -17.08
CA PRO A 172 12.34 3.17 -17.02
C PRO A 172 11.76 3.92 -18.25
N THR A 173 11.62 3.23 -19.36
CA THR A 173 11.12 3.78 -20.63
C THR A 173 9.71 3.32 -20.99
N GLU A 174 9.17 2.31 -20.31
CA GLU A 174 7.89 1.71 -20.65
C GLU A 174 6.89 1.75 -19.50
N THR A 175 5.81 2.51 -19.67
CA THR A 175 4.69 2.60 -18.74
C THR A 175 3.44 1.98 -19.38
N LYS A 176 2.78 1.09 -18.67
CA LYS A 176 1.47 0.52 -19.01
C LYS A 176 0.38 1.11 -18.16
N LEU A 177 -0.76 1.39 -18.76
CA LEU A 177 -1.95 1.86 -18.03
C LEU A 177 -2.96 0.72 -18.00
N LEU A 178 -3.32 0.26 -16.81
CA LEU A 178 -4.39 -0.70 -16.60
C LEU A 178 -5.71 0.02 -16.32
N SER A 179 -6.74 -0.42 -16.98
CA SER A 179 -8.12 -0.04 -16.74
C SER A 179 -8.82 -1.06 -15.82
N SER A 180 -10.02 -0.72 -15.37
CA SER A 180 -10.84 -1.60 -14.55
C SER A 180 -11.04 -2.98 -15.20
N GLY A 181 -10.79 -4.04 -14.45
CA GLY A 181 -10.89 -5.44 -14.89
C GLY A 181 -9.64 -5.99 -15.57
N GLU A 182 -8.61 -5.18 -15.77
CA GLU A 182 -7.35 -5.64 -16.35
C GLU A 182 -6.34 -6.04 -15.28
N SER A 183 -5.47 -6.97 -15.62
CA SER A 183 -4.32 -7.37 -14.83
C SER A 183 -3.07 -7.55 -15.67
N ILE A 184 -1.92 -7.37 -15.06
CA ILE A 184 -0.61 -7.58 -15.67
C ILE A 184 0.24 -8.43 -14.74
N PHE A 185 0.99 -9.36 -15.30
CA PHE A 185 2.04 -10.06 -14.60
C PHE A 185 3.38 -9.66 -15.20
N ILE A 186 4.33 -9.28 -14.35
CA ILE A 186 5.69 -8.86 -14.71
C ILE A 186 6.65 -9.82 -14.01
N ASP A 187 7.43 -10.57 -14.78
CA ASP A 187 8.41 -11.49 -14.23
C ASP A 187 9.67 -10.77 -13.71
N ALA A 188 10.55 -11.52 -13.08
CA ALA A 188 11.82 -11.00 -12.56
C ALA A 188 12.77 -10.44 -13.65
N ASN A 189 12.54 -10.78 -14.93
CA ASN A 189 13.32 -10.31 -16.09
C ASN A 189 12.62 -9.14 -16.81
N SER A 190 11.64 -8.49 -16.17
CA SER A 190 10.84 -7.39 -16.74
C SER A 190 10.04 -7.77 -18.00
N LYS A 191 9.81 -9.07 -18.26
CA LYS A 191 8.84 -9.50 -19.26
C LYS A 191 7.45 -9.47 -18.67
N TYR A 192 6.47 -9.04 -19.44
CA TYR A 192 5.11 -8.92 -18.93
C TYR A 192 4.08 -9.55 -19.84
N LYS A 193 2.93 -9.90 -19.26
CA LYS A 193 1.70 -10.34 -19.95
C LYS A 193 0.52 -9.60 -19.36
N VAL A 194 -0.33 -9.05 -20.22
CA VAL A 194 -1.58 -8.39 -19.82
C VAL A 194 -2.74 -9.36 -20.02
N TYR A 195 -3.65 -9.40 -19.06
CA TYR A 195 -4.84 -10.23 -19.07
C TYR A 195 -6.08 -9.35 -18.89
N ASN A 196 -7.13 -9.64 -19.65
CA ASN A 196 -8.44 -9.04 -19.41
C ASN A 196 -9.29 -10.01 -18.58
N THR A 197 -9.54 -9.69 -17.33
CA THR A 197 -10.27 -10.56 -16.40
C THR A 197 -11.77 -10.63 -16.75
N GLN A 198 -12.31 -9.66 -17.51
CA GLN A 198 -13.71 -9.68 -17.93
C GLN A 198 -13.99 -10.77 -18.98
N ALA A 199 -13.01 -11.09 -19.83
CA ALA A 199 -13.14 -12.16 -20.84
C ALA A 199 -13.24 -13.56 -20.21
N LEU A 200 -12.71 -13.74 -19.00
CA LEU A 200 -12.72 -15.05 -18.33
C LEU A 200 -14.07 -15.39 -17.65
N VAL A 201 -14.97 -14.42 -17.50
CA VAL A 201 -16.29 -14.63 -16.88
C VAL A 201 -17.38 -14.93 -17.91
N THR A 202 -17.19 -14.52 -19.17
CA THR A 202 -18.18 -14.70 -20.25
C THR A 202 -18.09 -16.07 -20.96
N ASP A 203 -16.99 -16.80 -20.80
CA ASP A 203 -16.78 -18.08 -21.50
C ASP A 203 -17.29 -19.31 -20.71
N LYS A 204 -18.18 -19.13 -19.75
CA LYS A 204 -18.74 -20.22 -18.94
C LYS A 204 -20.19 -20.61 -19.27
N SER A 205 -20.65 -20.27 -20.47
CA SER A 205 -21.88 -20.83 -21.04
C SER A 205 -21.58 -21.33 -22.44
N ASP A 206 -20.99 -22.49 -22.56
CA ASP A 206 -21.28 -23.55 -23.52
C ASP A 206 -20.08 -24.48 -23.70
N SER A 207 -20.44 -25.76 -23.66
CA SER A 207 -19.69 -26.94 -24.14
C SER A 207 -18.71 -27.63 -23.20
N SER A 208 -19.18 -28.78 -22.78
CA SER A 208 -18.41 -29.99 -22.45
C SER A 208 -17.26 -30.23 -23.45
N SER A 209 -16.04 -29.95 -23.09
CA SER A 209 -14.87 -30.64 -23.62
C SER A 209 -13.77 -30.70 -22.58
N SER A 210 -13.42 -31.94 -22.23
CA SER A 210 -12.31 -32.33 -21.39
C SER A 210 -10.99 -31.83 -21.99
N GLY A 211 -10.44 -30.77 -21.44
CA GLY A 211 -9.12 -30.26 -21.79
C GLY A 211 -8.42 -29.70 -20.55
N ASN A 212 -7.21 -30.15 -20.30
CA ASN A 212 -6.36 -29.82 -19.16
C ASN A 212 -6.16 -28.31 -18.98
N TYR A 213 -6.96 -27.67 -18.14
CA TYR A 213 -6.88 -26.23 -17.78
C TYR A 213 -6.20 -25.97 -16.43
N THR A 214 -5.28 -26.82 -15.99
CA THR A 214 -4.63 -26.70 -14.69
C THR A 214 -3.75 -25.43 -14.54
N GLY A 215 -3.30 -24.83 -15.64
CA GLY A 215 -2.43 -23.63 -15.60
C GLY A 215 -3.15 -22.31 -15.46
N ALA A 216 -4.37 -22.15 -15.99
CA ALA A 216 -5.11 -20.88 -15.99
C ALA A 216 -5.78 -20.58 -14.64
N TYR A 217 -6.15 -21.62 -13.88
CA TYR A 217 -6.77 -21.47 -12.55
C TYR A 217 -5.83 -20.93 -11.48
N ILE A 218 -4.52 -21.15 -11.60
CA ILE A 218 -3.55 -20.75 -10.59
C ILE A 218 -3.31 -19.24 -10.60
N ALA A 219 -3.24 -18.61 -11.78
CA ALA A 219 -3.00 -17.16 -11.88
C ALA A 219 -4.26 -16.33 -11.52
N GLY A 220 -5.45 -16.78 -11.92
CA GLY A 220 -6.71 -16.07 -11.63
C GLY A 220 -7.28 -16.32 -10.22
N GLY A 221 -7.05 -17.53 -9.67
CA GLY A 221 -7.65 -17.97 -8.41
C GLY A 221 -7.07 -17.31 -7.17
N ILE A 222 -5.77 -17.04 -7.14
CA ILE A 222 -5.08 -16.51 -5.98
C ILE A 222 -5.54 -15.07 -5.68
N GLY A 223 -5.66 -14.22 -6.70
CA GLY A 223 -6.09 -12.82 -6.51
C GLY A 223 -7.56 -12.71 -6.05
N LEU A 224 -8.47 -13.50 -6.64
CA LEU A 224 -9.89 -13.50 -6.28
C LEU A 224 -10.14 -14.15 -4.90
N ALA A 225 -9.47 -15.26 -4.60
CA ALA A 225 -9.56 -15.91 -3.30
C ALA A 225 -9.01 -15.02 -2.17
N SER A 226 -7.92 -14.30 -2.41
CA SER A 226 -7.35 -13.35 -1.45
C SER A 226 -8.26 -12.15 -1.24
N TYR A 227 -8.87 -11.60 -2.30
CA TYR A 227 -9.85 -10.51 -2.21
C TYR A 227 -11.12 -10.96 -1.45
N ILE A 228 -11.65 -12.14 -1.76
CA ILE A 228 -12.81 -12.71 -1.06
C ILE A 228 -12.47 -13.01 0.42
N ALA A 229 -11.26 -13.48 0.71
CA ALA A 229 -10.81 -13.70 2.09
C ALA A 229 -10.68 -12.37 2.86
N LEU A 230 -10.17 -11.32 2.24
CA LEU A 230 -10.13 -9.97 2.82
C LEU A 230 -11.55 -9.43 3.07
N CYS A 231 -12.51 -9.70 2.17
CA CYS A 231 -13.89 -9.29 2.35
C CYS A 231 -14.64 -10.11 3.43
N ARG A 232 -14.34 -11.40 3.59
CA ARG A 232 -15.01 -12.26 4.59
C ARG A 232 -14.52 -12.06 6.02
N GLY A 233 -13.28 -11.60 6.21
CA GLY A 233 -12.70 -11.36 7.54
C GLY A 233 -13.18 -10.09 8.23
N TYR A 234 -13.93 -9.23 7.56
CA TYR A 234 -14.35 -7.95 8.09
C TYR A 234 -15.87 -7.78 8.02
N ALA A 235 -16.52 -7.92 9.15
CA ALA A 235 -17.88 -7.41 9.39
C ALA A 235 -17.83 -5.88 9.51
N SER A 236 -17.44 -5.18 8.44
CA SER A 236 -17.47 -3.72 8.38
C SER A 236 -18.64 -3.27 7.52
N PRO A 237 -19.48 -2.32 7.97
CA PRO A 237 -20.63 -1.82 7.22
C PRO A 237 -20.25 -0.90 6.05
N SER A 238 -19.00 -0.88 5.63
CA SER A 238 -18.55 -0.03 4.54
C SER A 238 -18.82 -0.68 3.17
N HIS A 239 -19.27 0.13 2.21
CA HIS A 239 -19.60 -0.20 0.81
C HIS A 239 -18.46 -0.80 -0.03
N PHE A 240 -17.46 -1.40 0.60
CA PHE A 240 -16.22 -1.85 -0.03
C PHE A 240 -16.34 -3.24 -0.66
N CYS A 241 -17.13 -4.12 -0.06
CA CYS A 241 -17.31 -5.48 -0.58
C CYS A 241 -18.69 -5.58 -1.23
N PRO A 242 -18.80 -6.07 -2.48
CA PRO A 242 -20.09 -6.34 -3.08
C PRO A 242 -20.84 -7.36 -2.24
N LYS A 243 -22.14 -7.09 -1.96
CA LYS A 243 -23.02 -8.05 -1.30
C LYS A 243 -23.22 -9.24 -2.25
N PHE A 244 -22.54 -10.33 -2.00
CA PHE A 244 -22.88 -11.60 -2.63
C PHE A 244 -24.18 -12.11 -2.00
N THR A 245 -25.31 -11.80 -2.61
CA THR A 245 -26.56 -12.46 -2.29
C THR A 245 -26.44 -13.92 -2.73
N ARG A 246 -26.41 -14.83 -1.77
CA ARG A 246 -26.64 -16.25 -2.02
C ARG A 246 -28.07 -16.43 -2.45
N ASN A 247 -28.30 -16.63 -3.72
CA ASN A 247 -29.51 -17.32 -4.17
C ASN A 247 -29.20 -18.83 -4.11
N TRP A 248 -29.79 -19.49 -3.14
CA TRP A 248 -29.95 -20.94 -3.07
C TRP A 248 -31.28 -21.27 -3.74
#